data_b24c6d6d3d8f122cc4012bf1f8bdebf4
#
_entry.id   b24c6d6d3d8f122cc4012bf1f8bdebf4
#
_cell.length_a   1.000
_cell.length_b   1.000
_cell.length_c   1.000
_cell.angle_alpha   90.00
_cell.angle_beta   90.00
_cell.angle_gamma   90.00
#
_symmetry.space_group_name_H-M   'P 1'
#
loop_
_entity.id
_entity.type
_entity.pdbx_description
1 polymer ?
#
loop_
_entity_poly.entity_id
_entity_poly.type
_entity_poly.pdbx_seq_one_letter_code
_entity_poly.pdbx_strand_id
1 'polypeptide(L)'
;MKKSLLLLSLLALLGAGCSSTPLDAPSEPSSSNYYGVDAATAEALGLEELRGNQLLSQRSVFFDFNKYDIKAEFQDLIGAHAQYLNNHTPARMIIKGNADYRGSHEYNLSLGQKRSVAVKEALNALGVDDSQIETISYGEEYANQECQADACGQDRRADITYEVE
;
A
#
# COMPACT_ATOMS: atom_id res chain seq x y z
N MET A 1 76.91 5.56 -9.97
CA MET A 1 77.84 6.70 -9.73
C MET A 1 77.14 7.80 -9.00
N LYS A 2 77.69 8.21 -7.84
CA LYS A 2 77.49 9.49 -7.11
C LYS A 2 76.09 9.77 -6.56
N LYS A 3 75.84 9.52 -5.24
CA LYS A 3 76.28 10.29 -4.04
C LYS A 3 75.70 11.73 -4.00
N SER A 4 74.88 12.00 -3.01
CA SER A 4 74.94 13.00 -1.87
C SER A 4 73.60 13.14 -1.25
N LEU A 5 73.31 12.84 -0.07
CA LEU A 5 73.66 13.24 1.32
C LEU A 5 73.63 14.75 1.55
N LEU A 6 72.72 15.18 2.45
CA LEU A 6 72.89 16.17 3.54
C LEU A 6 71.48 16.61 4.01
N LEU A 7 71.07 16.27 5.19
CA LEU A 7 71.31 16.77 6.57
C LEU A 7 70.31 17.86 7.00
N LEU A 8 69.57 17.48 8.04
CA LEU A 8 69.16 18.21 9.27
C LEU A 8 68.53 19.60 9.14
N SER A 9 67.32 19.72 9.69
CA SER A 9 67.16 20.54 10.91
C SER A 9 65.90 20.19 11.68
N LEU A 10 66.15 19.88 12.90
CA LEU A 10 65.19 19.64 14.03
C LEU A 10 64.62 20.97 14.48
N LEU A 11 63.33 21.17 14.50
CA LEU A 11 62.71 22.21 15.29
C LEU A 11 61.43 21.68 15.96
N ALA A 12 61.57 21.41 17.23
CA ALA A 12 60.48 21.10 18.12
C ALA A 12 59.71 22.38 18.46
N LEU A 13 58.43 22.40 18.18
CA LEU A 13 57.51 23.37 18.74
C LEU A 13 56.36 22.60 19.40
N LEU A 14 56.36 22.66 20.73
CA LEU A 14 55.24 22.25 21.58
C LEU A 14 54.06 23.16 21.29
N GLY A 15 53.03 22.65 20.60
CA GLY A 15 51.72 23.25 20.46
C GLY A 15 50.69 22.43 21.22
N ALA A 16 50.14 23.00 22.30
CA ALA A 16 49.01 22.41 23.00
C ALA A 16 47.83 22.27 22.05
N GLY A 17 47.56 21.05 21.62
CA GLY A 17 46.38 20.73 20.82
C GLY A 17 45.13 20.70 21.69
N CYS A 18 44.27 21.68 21.52
CA CYS A 18 42.89 21.57 21.95
C CYS A 18 42.25 20.38 21.20
N SER A 19 41.91 19.37 21.96
CA SER A 19 41.10 18.23 21.49
C SER A 19 39.69 18.76 21.27
N SER A 20 39.38 19.21 20.03
CA SER A 20 38.01 19.38 19.60
C SER A 20 37.52 18.01 19.18
N THR A 21 36.78 17.35 20.07
CA THR A 21 35.88 16.25 19.67
C THR A 21 34.99 16.74 18.53
N PRO A 22 34.88 16.02 17.40
CA PRO A 22 33.82 16.32 16.43
C PRO A 22 32.50 16.15 17.18
N LEU A 23 31.73 17.24 17.28
CA LEU A 23 30.31 17.14 17.57
C LEU A 23 29.75 16.19 16.53
N ASP A 24 29.20 15.04 16.98
CA ASP A 24 28.34 14.22 16.16
C ASP A 24 27.33 15.13 15.49
N ALA A 25 27.43 15.28 14.18
CA ALA A 25 26.38 15.86 13.40
C ALA A 25 25.13 15.04 13.70
N PRO A 26 23.99 15.67 14.04
CA PRO A 26 22.76 14.92 14.19
C PRO A 26 22.57 14.16 12.89
N SER A 27 22.50 12.83 12.98
CA SER A 27 22.12 11.96 11.88
C SER A 27 20.82 12.54 11.34
N GLU A 28 20.84 12.96 10.08
CA GLU A 28 19.62 13.40 9.38
C GLU A 28 18.55 12.34 9.62
N PRO A 29 17.33 12.68 10.07
CA PRO A 29 16.27 11.71 10.17
C PRO A 29 16.05 11.16 8.77
N SER A 30 16.30 9.86 8.58
CA SER A 30 15.98 9.12 7.37
C SER A 30 14.56 9.52 6.94
N SER A 31 14.46 10.18 5.80
CA SER A 31 13.21 10.71 5.27
C SER A 31 12.33 9.56 4.78
N SER A 32 11.47 9.05 5.63
CA SER A 32 10.44 8.10 5.21
C SER A 32 9.13 8.24 6.01
N ASN A 33 8.72 9.47 6.32
CA ASN A 33 7.41 9.71 6.93
C ASN A 33 6.36 10.00 5.85
N TYR A 34 6.21 9.11 4.85
CA TYR A 34 5.23 9.34 3.79
C TYR A 34 3.78 9.15 4.26
N TYR A 35 3.54 8.31 5.28
CA TYR A 35 2.23 8.10 5.91
C TYR A 35 2.21 8.43 7.41
N GLY A 36 3.21 9.16 7.91
CA GLY A 36 3.32 9.44 9.34
C GLY A 36 3.70 8.22 10.19
N VAL A 37 4.15 7.13 9.57
CA VAL A 37 4.66 5.93 10.24
C VAL A 37 6.18 5.93 10.26
N ASP A 38 6.78 5.34 11.30
CA ASP A 38 8.24 5.16 11.38
C ASP A 38 8.75 4.12 10.37
N ALA A 39 10.07 4.11 10.12
CA ALA A 39 10.69 3.24 9.11
C ALA A 39 10.47 1.74 9.38
N ALA A 40 10.49 1.31 10.64
CA ALA A 40 10.26 -0.09 11.00
C ALA A 40 8.82 -0.52 10.73
N THR A 41 7.87 0.36 11.02
CA THR A 41 6.45 0.15 10.71
C THR A 41 6.22 0.15 9.19
N ALA A 42 6.87 1.05 8.44
CA ALA A 42 6.77 1.09 6.98
C ALA A 42 7.31 -0.20 6.34
N GLU A 43 8.41 -0.76 6.85
CA GLU A 43 8.97 -2.05 6.41
C GLU A 43 8.02 -3.21 6.76
N ALA A 44 7.52 -3.27 8.00
CA ALA A 44 6.59 -4.31 8.44
C ALA A 44 5.28 -4.32 7.63
N LEU A 45 4.83 -3.14 7.18
CA LEU A 45 3.66 -2.98 6.31
C LEU A 45 3.99 -3.16 4.82
N GLY A 46 5.25 -3.30 4.43
CA GLY A 46 5.65 -3.49 3.03
C GLY A 46 5.24 -2.34 2.10
N LEU A 47 5.30 -1.09 2.58
CA LEU A 47 4.79 0.06 1.83
C LEU A 47 5.51 0.29 0.48
N GLU A 48 6.79 -0.11 0.37
CA GLU A 48 7.52 -0.02 -0.89
C GLU A 48 7.01 -1.06 -1.92
N GLU A 49 6.68 -2.28 -1.48
CA GLU A 49 6.05 -3.29 -2.34
C GLU A 49 4.67 -2.83 -2.80
N LEU A 50 3.88 -2.26 -1.88
CA LEU A 50 2.55 -1.74 -2.18
C LEU A 50 2.55 -0.67 -3.27
N ARG A 51 3.58 0.19 -3.30
CA ARG A 51 3.75 1.24 -4.30
C ARG A 51 4.39 0.76 -5.60
N GLY A 52 5.35 -0.16 -5.51
CA GLY A 52 6.15 -0.61 -6.65
C GLY A 52 5.48 -1.67 -7.51
N ASN A 53 4.45 -2.34 -7.01
CA ASN A 53 3.80 -3.45 -7.72
C ASN A 53 2.59 -2.96 -8.53
N GLN A 54 2.64 -3.17 -9.85
CA GLN A 54 1.59 -2.74 -10.77
C GLN A 54 0.22 -3.39 -10.49
N LEU A 55 0.18 -4.64 -10.03
CA LEU A 55 -1.07 -5.31 -9.67
C LEU A 55 -1.63 -4.75 -8.36
N LEU A 56 -0.77 -4.45 -7.39
CA LEU A 56 -1.18 -3.84 -6.13
C LEU A 56 -1.66 -2.39 -6.31
N SER A 57 -1.26 -1.70 -7.38
CA SER A 57 -1.80 -0.37 -7.71
C SER A 57 -3.22 -0.41 -8.30
N GLN A 58 -3.66 -1.56 -8.78
CA GLN A 58 -5.03 -1.78 -9.23
C GLN A 58 -5.91 -2.08 -8.02
N ARG A 59 -6.86 -1.21 -7.74
CA ARG A 59 -7.63 -1.21 -6.49
C ARG A 59 -9.11 -1.54 -6.67
N SER A 60 -9.56 -1.89 -7.87
CA SER A 60 -10.97 -2.12 -8.14
C SER A 60 -11.22 -3.44 -8.86
N VAL A 61 -12.16 -4.20 -8.34
CA VAL A 61 -12.73 -5.40 -8.96
C VAL A 61 -14.10 -5.04 -9.51
N PHE A 62 -14.30 -5.19 -10.83
CA PHE A 62 -15.54 -4.80 -11.49
C PHE A 62 -16.48 -5.98 -11.73
N PHE A 63 -17.78 -5.72 -11.64
CA PHE A 63 -18.84 -6.72 -11.74
C PHE A 63 -19.83 -6.44 -12.86
N ASP A 64 -20.43 -7.51 -13.38
CA ASP A 64 -21.55 -7.41 -14.29
C ASP A 64 -22.80 -6.85 -13.61
N PHE A 65 -23.76 -6.42 -14.44
CA PHE A 65 -25.03 -5.93 -13.93
C PHE A 65 -25.72 -7.00 -13.08
N ASN A 66 -26.16 -6.59 -11.90
CA ASN A 66 -26.85 -7.45 -10.94
C ASN A 66 -26.07 -8.73 -10.53
N LYS A 67 -24.72 -8.71 -10.66
CA LYS A 67 -23.86 -9.82 -10.25
C LYS A 67 -22.83 -9.39 -9.20
N TYR A 68 -22.36 -10.39 -8.45
CA TYR A 68 -21.26 -10.30 -7.48
C TYR A 68 -20.23 -11.43 -7.68
N ASP A 69 -20.36 -12.23 -8.75
CA ASP A 69 -19.35 -13.22 -9.13
C ASP A 69 -18.10 -12.52 -9.66
N ILE A 70 -16.94 -12.89 -9.12
CA ILE A 70 -15.65 -12.36 -9.56
C ILE A 70 -15.28 -12.94 -10.91
N LYS A 71 -14.99 -12.06 -11.88
CA LYS A 71 -14.57 -12.47 -13.21
C LYS A 71 -13.13 -13.01 -13.19
N ALA A 72 -12.83 -13.92 -14.13
CA ALA A 72 -11.51 -14.55 -14.23
C ALA A 72 -10.37 -13.53 -14.42
N GLU A 73 -10.63 -12.40 -15.07
CA GLU A 73 -9.66 -11.32 -15.31
C GLU A 73 -9.12 -10.67 -14.03
N PHE A 74 -9.82 -10.80 -12.89
CA PHE A 74 -9.40 -10.24 -11.60
C PHE A 74 -8.68 -11.24 -10.69
N GLN A 75 -8.49 -12.49 -11.11
CA GLN A 75 -7.84 -13.50 -10.27
C GLN A 75 -6.38 -13.17 -9.96
N ASP A 76 -5.62 -12.67 -10.94
CA ASP A 76 -4.23 -12.27 -10.75
C ASP A 76 -4.11 -11.06 -9.81
N LEU A 77 -5.03 -10.10 -9.93
CA LEU A 77 -5.13 -8.95 -9.01
C LEU A 77 -5.38 -9.42 -7.58
N ILE A 78 -6.39 -10.27 -7.38
CA ILE A 78 -6.73 -10.81 -6.05
C ILE A 78 -5.56 -11.64 -5.50
N GLY A 79 -4.91 -12.45 -6.35
CA GLY A 79 -3.72 -13.21 -5.99
C GLY A 79 -2.57 -12.34 -5.48
N ALA A 80 -2.31 -11.21 -6.16
CA ALA A 80 -1.27 -10.26 -5.74
C ALA A 80 -1.60 -9.61 -4.38
N HIS A 81 -2.85 -9.18 -4.18
CA HIS A 81 -3.28 -8.63 -2.89
C HIS A 81 -3.24 -9.68 -1.76
N ALA A 82 -3.60 -10.94 -2.06
CA ALA A 82 -3.49 -12.02 -1.08
C ALA A 82 -2.04 -12.29 -0.69
N GLN A 83 -1.14 -12.35 -1.66
CA GLN A 83 0.30 -12.53 -1.40
C GLN A 83 0.86 -11.40 -0.54
N TYR A 84 0.51 -10.16 -0.85
CA TYR A 84 0.92 -9.00 -0.04
C TYR A 84 0.44 -9.11 1.41
N LEU A 85 -0.85 -9.38 1.66
CA LEU A 85 -1.39 -9.50 3.02
C LEU A 85 -0.80 -10.68 3.80
N ASN A 86 -0.54 -11.81 3.14
CA ASN A 86 0.10 -12.97 3.77
C ASN A 86 1.56 -12.69 4.18
N ASN A 87 2.27 -11.87 3.41
CA ASN A 87 3.64 -11.47 3.71
C ASN A 87 3.71 -10.35 4.78
N HIS A 88 2.67 -9.54 4.89
CA HIS A 88 2.61 -8.36 5.77
C HIS A 88 1.43 -8.48 6.74
N THR A 89 1.55 -9.34 7.76
CA THR A 89 0.47 -9.64 8.71
C THR A 89 -0.06 -8.44 9.50
N PRO A 90 0.69 -7.33 9.74
CA PRO A 90 0.14 -6.12 10.34
C PRO A 90 -0.75 -5.31 9.39
N ALA A 91 -0.63 -5.52 8.06
CA ALA A 91 -1.40 -4.76 7.08
C ALA A 91 -2.90 -5.08 7.20
N ARG A 92 -3.72 -4.04 7.04
CA ARG A 92 -5.19 -4.14 7.07
C ARG A 92 -5.76 -3.57 5.79
N MET A 93 -6.85 -4.19 5.34
CA MET A 93 -7.55 -3.85 4.10
C MET A 93 -9.03 -3.62 4.38
N ILE A 94 -9.59 -2.59 3.76
CA ILE A 94 -11.03 -2.34 3.72
C ILE A 94 -11.49 -2.54 2.28
N ILE A 95 -12.51 -3.37 2.09
CA ILE A 95 -13.14 -3.61 0.78
C ILE A 95 -14.49 -2.91 0.74
N LYS A 96 -14.63 -1.91 -0.14
CA LYS A 96 -15.79 -1.05 -0.28
C LYS A 96 -16.62 -1.49 -1.48
N GLY A 97 -17.80 -2.07 -1.23
CA GLY A 97 -18.68 -2.55 -2.29
C GLY A 97 -19.63 -1.48 -2.79
N ASN A 98 -19.70 -1.32 -4.11
CA ASN A 98 -20.50 -0.31 -4.80
C ASN A 98 -21.45 -0.95 -5.81
N ALA A 99 -22.60 -0.30 -6.05
CA ALA A 99 -23.57 -0.65 -7.07
C ALA A 99 -23.80 0.56 -8.01
N ASP A 100 -24.38 0.33 -9.17
CA ASP A 100 -24.87 1.42 -10.00
C ASP A 100 -26.23 1.94 -9.46
N TYR A 101 -26.69 3.08 -9.98
CA TYR A 101 -27.87 3.80 -9.46
C TYR A 101 -29.20 3.06 -9.64
N ARG A 102 -29.25 1.98 -10.41
CA ARG A 102 -30.49 1.26 -10.75
C ARG A 102 -30.91 0.32 -9.62
N GLY A 103 -32.15 0.48 -9.15
CA GLY A 103 -32.70 -0.34 -8.07
C GLY A 103 -33.14 0.49 -6.87
N SER A 104 -33.55 -0.18 -5.79
CA SER A 104 -33.79 0.49 -4.51
C SER A 104 -32.52 0.62 -3.71
N HIS A 105 -32.49 1.60 -2.81
CA HIS A 105 -31.36 1.83 -1.90
C HIS A 105 -31.00 0.56 -1.11
N GLU A 106 -31.96 -0.11 -0.52
CA GLU A 106 -31.77 -1.32 0.27
C GLU A 106 -31.20 -2.46 -0.59
N TYR A 107 -31.68 -2.57 -1.83
CA TYR A 107 -31.18 -3.56 -2.78
C TYR A 107 -29.72 -3.29 -3.13
N ASN A 108 -29.37 -2.06 -3.49
CA ASN A 108 -28.02 -1.67 -3.87
C ASN A 108 -27.04 -1.77 -2.70
N LEU A 109 -27.46 -1.42 -1.49
CA LEU A 109 -26.67 -1.64 -0.27
C LEU A 109 -26.37 -3.13 -0.06
N SER A 110 -27.38 -4.00 -0.24
CA SER A 110 -27.20 -5.46 -0.15
C SER A 110 -26.27 -5.99 -1.25
N LEU A 111 -26.40 -5.48 -2.50
CA LEU A 111 -25.57 -5.90 -3.63
C LEU A 111 -24.10 -5.46 -3.45
N GLY A 112 -23.89 -4.23 -2.98
CA GLY A 112 -22.54 -3.75 -2.62
C GLY A 112 -21.91 -4.62 -1.54
N GLN A 113 -22.64 -4.99 -0.50
CA GLN A 113 -22.16 -5.89 0.54
C GLN A 113 -21.78 -7.28 -0.03
N LYS A 114 -22.59 -7.85 -0.90
CA LYS A 114 -22.26 -9.13 -1.54
C LYS A 114 -20.98 -9.06 -2.37
N ARG A 115 -20.72 -7.94 -3.05
CA ARG A 115 -19.50 -7.71 -3.84
C ARG A 115 -18.25 -7.62 -2.96
N SER A 116 -18.31 -6.83 -1.89
CA SER A 116 -17.18 -6.74 -0.95
C SER A 116 -16.90 -8.08 -0.26
N VAL A 117 -17.93 -8.81 0.14
CA VAL A 117 -17.79 -10.15 0.74
C VAL A 117 -17.22 -11.15 -0.24
N ALA A 118 -17.63 -11.14 -1.52
CA ALA A 118 -17.09 -12.06 -2.53
C ALA A 118 -15.57 -11.88 -2.70
N VAL A 119 -15.07 -10.63 -2.70
CA VAL A 119 -13.63 -10.36 -2.75
C VAL A 119 -12.93 -10.83 -1.48
N LYS A 120 -13.51 -10.57 -0.29
CA LYS A 120 -12.99 -11.07 0.98
C LYS A 120 -12.88 -12.58 1.00
N GLU A 121 -13.93 -13.29 0.60
CA GLU A 121 -13.94 -14.76 0.54
C GLU A 121 -12.87 -15.31 -0.41
N ALA A 122 -12.64 -14.65 -1.55
CA ALA A 122 -11.58 -15.02 -2.48
C ALA A 122 -10.18 -14.84 -1.87
N LEU A 123 -9.94 -13.74 -1.11
CA LEU A 123 -8.69 -13.51 -0.39
C LEU A 123 -8.48 -14.54 0.74
N ASN A 124 -9.53 -14.83 1.51
CA ASN A 124 -9.49 -15.84 2.57
C ASN A 124 -9.19 -17.24 2.01
N ALA A 125 -9.75 -17.59 0.84
CA ALA A 125 -9.46 -18.85 0.14
C ALA A 125 -7.98 -18.96 -0.28
N LEU A 126 -7.28 -17.83 -0.44
CA LEU A 126 -5.84 -17.75 -0.70
C LEU A 126 -4.99 -17.62 0.58
N GLY A 127 -5.59 -17.82 1.76
CA GLY A 127 -4.89 -17.91 3.04
C GLY A 127 -4.78 -16.59 3.81
N VAL A 128 -5.40 -15.51 3.35
CA VAL A 128 -5.41 -14.24 4.12
C VAL A 128 -6.26 -14.40 5.36
N ASP A 129 -5.76 -13.92 6.51
CA ASP A 129 -6.47 -13.96 7.78
C ASP A 129 -7.70 -13.03 7.74
N ASP A 130 -8.83 -13.51 8.25
CA ASP A 130 -10.09 -12.77 8.28
C ASP A 130 -10.00 -11.43 9.02
N SER A 131 -9.14 -11.37 10.04
CA SER A 131 -8.89 -10.15 10.84
C SER A 131 -8.16 -9.04 10.09
N GLN A 132 -7.55 -9.35 8.92
CA GLN A 132 -6.89 -8.36 8.07
C GLN A 132 -7.87 -7.66 7.11
N ILE A 133 -9.14 -8.14 7.00
CA ILE A 133 -10.05 -7.69 5.96
C ILE A 133 -11.38 -7.22 6.58
N GLU A 134 -11.68 -5.95 6.40
CA GLU A 134 -12.99 -5.37 6.68
C GLU A 134 -13.79 -5.18 5.38
N THR A 135 -15.12 -5.31 5.45
CA THR A 135 -16.01 -5.08 4.31
C THR A 135 -17.08 -4.05 4.66
N ILE A 136 -17.28 -3.11 3.74
CA ILE A 136 -18.27 -2.05 3.84
C ILE A 136 -19.05 -1.97 2.52
N SER A 137 -20.35 -1.68 2.59
CA SER A 137 -21.14 -1.37 1.40
C SER A 137 -21.52 0.12 1.37
N TYR A 138 -21.32 0.71 0.21
CA TYR A 138 -21.81 2.06 -0.11
C TYR A 138 -23.04 2.02 -1.03
N GLY A 139 -23.48 0.83 -1.48
CA GLY A 139 -24.61 0.75 -2.41
C GLY A 139 -24.37 1.63 -3.65
N GLU A 140 -25.36 2.49 -3.98
CA GLU A 140 -25.30 3.46 -5.07
C GLU A 140 -24.84 4.87 -4.65
N GLU A 141 -24.33 5.05 -3.44
CA GLU A 141 -24.01 6.38 -2.89
C GLU A 141 -23.03 7.17 -3.76
N TYR A 142 -22.08 6.47 -4.40
CA TYR A 142 -21.08 7.05 -5.31
C TYR A 142 -21.37 6.77 -6.79
N ALA A 143 -22.59 6.34 -7.11
CA ALA A 143 -22.95 6.02 -8.48
C ALA A 143 -23.19 7.27 -9.33
N ASN A 144 -22.78 7.22 -10.59
CA ASN A 144 -23.13 8.24 -11.56
C ASN A 144 -24.60 8.10 -11.98
N GLN A 145 -25.45 9.02 -11.54
CA GLN A 145 -26.88 9.03 -11.83
C GLN A 145 -27.21 9.26 -13.32
N GLU A 146 -26.24 9.78 -14.09
CA GLU A 146 -26.41 10.11 -15.51
C GLU A 146 -25.78 9.06 -16.43
N CYS A 147 -25.16 8.01 -15.89
CA CYS A 147 -24.56 6.98 -16.72
C CYS A 147 -25.63 6.22 -17.53
N GLN A 148 -25.28 5.85 -18.76
CA GLN A 148 -26.15 5.04 -19.61
C GLN A 148 -25.67 3.59 -19.65
N ALA A 149 -26.58 2.66 -19.42
CA ALA A 149 -26.44 1.21 -19.50
C ALA A 149 -25.01 0.67 -19.26
N ASP A 150 -24.17 0.61 -20.30
CA ASP A 150 -22.82 0.03 -20.23
C ASP A 150 -21.84 0.95 -19.53
N ALA A 151 -22.00 2.27 -19.63
CA ALA A 151 -21.15 3.25 -18.94
C ALA A 151 -21.24 3.15 -17.41
N CYS A 152 -22.33 2.62 -16.87
CA CYS A 152 -22.49 2.36 -15.43
C CYS A 152 -21.57 1.22 -14.93
N GLY A 153 -20.83 0.58 -15.81
CA GLY A 153 -19.87 -0.47 -15.47
C GLY A 153 -18.85 -0.05 -14.43
N GLN A 154 -18.44 1.21 -14.44
CA GLN A 154 -17.49 1.78 -13.49
C GLN A 154 -18.04 1.89 -12.06
N ASP A 155 -19.36 1.95 -11.89
CA ASP A 155 -20.00 2.03 -10.58
C ASP A 155 -20.13 0.66 -9.91
N ARG A 156 -20.19 -0.41 -10.72
CA ARG A 156 -20.35 -1.79 -10.26
C ARG A 156 -18.99 -2.38 -9.88
N ARG A 157 -18.49 -2.05 -8.69
CA ARG A 157 -17.14 -2.46 -8.27
C ARG A 157 -17.02 -2.72 -6.78
N ALA A 158 -15.96 -3.37 -6.40
CA ALA A 158 -15.45 -3.42 -5.04
C ALA A 158 -14.07 -2.76 -5.03
N ASP A 159 -13.91 -1.70 -4.24
CA ASP A 159 -12.67 -0.96 -4.13
C ASP A 159 -11.86 -1.46 -2.93
N ILE A 160 -10.56 -1.65 -3.13
CA ILE A 160 -9.59 -2.09 -2.14
C ILE A 160 -8.85 -0.86 -1.60
N THR A 161 -8.85 -0.68 -0.29
CA THR A 161 -8.12 0.39 0.41
C THR A 161 -7.32 -0.23 1.55
N TYR A 162 -6.06 0.16 1.71
CA TYR A 162 -5.27 -0.19 2.89
C TYR A 162 -5.34 0.92 3.94
N GLU A 163 -5.32 0.56 5.25
CA GLU A 163 -5.51 1.54 6.32
C GLU A 163 -4.40 2.59 6.42
N VAL A 164 -3.26 2.36 5.77
CA VAL A 164 -2.09 3.25 5.77
C VAL A 164 -2.00 4.18 4.55
N GLU A 165 -3.06 4.27 3.75
CA GLU A 165 -3.14 5.12 2.55
C GLU A 165 -3.94 6.39 2.78
#